data_8bb4c4fbc264bc4082f4691e8d0f726d
#
_entry.id   8bb4c4fbc264bc4082f4691e8d0f726d
#
_cell.length_a   1.000
_cell.length_b   1.000
_cell.length_c   1.000
_cell.angle_alpha   90.00
_cell.angle_beta   90.00
_cell.angle_gamma   90.00
#
_symmetry.space_group_name_H-M   'P 1'
#
loop_
_entity.id
_entity.type
_entity.pdbx_description
1 polymer ?
#
loop_
_entity_poly.entity_id
_entity_poly.type
_entity_poly.pdbx_seq_one_letter_code
_entity_poly.pdbx_strand_id
1 'polypeptide(L)' 'MNEQISSLTIKSLGDKISKEATQSATLEALYTVTAMELEQMKQIIESDEELKAKFEEVKGQMTNGNQ' A
#
# COMPACT_ATOMS: atom_id res chain seq x y z
N MET A 1 4.63 41.01 9.34
CA MET A 1 3.60 40.11 9.92
C MET A 1 3.68 40.24 11.43
N ASN A 2 2.55 40.35 12.13
CA ASN A 2 2.64 40.47 13.57
C ASN A 2 2.98 39.12 14.21
N GLU A 3 3.41 39.17 15.46
CA GLU A 3 3.88 37.98 16.17
C GLU A 3 2.81 36.93 16.35
N GLN A 4 1.56 37.32 16.55
CA GLN A 4 0.43 36.40 16.68
C GLN A 4 0.21 35.57 15.42
N ILE A 5 0.23 36.27 14.28
CA ILE A 5 0.05 35.60 12.98
C ILE A 5 1.23 34.64 12.71
N SER A 6 2.45 35.06 13.01
CA SER A 6 3.62 34.22 12.86
C SER A 6 3.54 32.97 13.72
N SER A 7 3.15 33.11 14.98
CA SER A 7 3.03 31.97 15.92
C SER A 7 1.95 31.00 15.47
N LEU A 8 0.80 31.50 15.04
CA LEU A 8 -0.27 30.64 14.55
C LEU A 8 0.12 29.93 13.25
N THR A 9 0.85 30.61 12.37
CA THR A 9 1.32 30.03 11.12
C THR A 9 2.30 28.88 11.40
N ILE A 10 3.24 29.10 12.31
CA ILE A 10 4.22 28.07 12.68
C ILE A 10 3.51 26.86 13.28
N LYS A 11 2.57 27.08 14.17
CA LYS A 11 1.80 25.99 14.79
C LYS A 11 1.02 25.21 13.73
N SER A 12 0.35 25.91 12.83
CA SER A 12 -0.42 25.29 11.77
C SER A 12 0.47 24.45 10.84
N LEU A 13 1.63 24.96 10.48
CA LEU A 13 2.61 24.23 9.67
C LEU A 13 3.11 22.99 10.39
N GLY A 14 3.43 23.11 11.68
CA GLY A 14 3.85 21.98 12.49
C GLY A 14 2.79 20.89 12.56
N ASP A 15 1.53 21.25 12.76
CA ASP A 15 0.41 20.32 12.80
C ASP A 15 0.25 19.59 11.44
N LYS A 16 0.37 20.32 10.35
CA LYS A 16 0.26 19.75 9.00
C LYS A 16 1.40 18.81 8.69
N ILE A 17 2.63 19.16 9.04
CA ILE A 17 3.80 18.32 8.84
C ILE A 17 3.65 17.03 9.62
N SER A 18 3.24 17.13 10.88
CA SER A 18 3.02 15.96 11.74
C SER A 18 1.96 15.03 11.16
N LYS A 19 0.86 15.60 10.67
CA LYS A 19 -0.23 14.82 10.06
C LYS A 19 0.23 14.13 8.78
N GLU A 20 0.95 14.85 7.92
CA GLU A 20 1.47 14.29 6.67
C GLU A 20 2.48 13.16 6.95
N ALA A 21 3.35 13.34 7.93
CA ALA A 21 4.32 12.31 8.31
C ALA A 21 3.60 11.06 8.82
N THR A 22 2.56 11.22 9.63
CA THR A 22 1.77 10.09 10.12
C THR A 22 1.05 9.37 8.99
N GLN A 23 0.45 10.12 8.06
CA GLN A 23 -0.23 9.53 6.90
C GLN A 23 0.74 8.76 6.01
N SER A 24 1.92 9.31 5.78
CA SER A 24 2.96 8.68 4.97
C SER A 24 3.45 7.38 5.61
N ALA A 25 3.69 7.40 6.91
CA ALA A 25 4.12 6.20 7.66
C ALA A 25 3.05 5.12 7.64
N THR A 26 1.78 5.51 7.77
CA THR A 26 0.65 4.58 7.70
C THR A 26 0.56 3.92 6.32
N LEU A 27 0.71 4.71 5.27
CA LEU A 27 0.68 4.21 3.90
C LEU A 27 1.83 3.24 3.64
N GLU A 28 3.02 3.56 4.12
CA GLU A 28 4.19 2.69 4.02
C GLU A 28 3.94 1.36 4.72
N ALA A 29 3.37 1.39 5.92
CA ALA A 29 3.02 0.18 6.66
C ALA A 29 1.99 -0.67 5.89
N LEU A 30 0.99 -0.04 5.28
CA LEU A 30 0.00 -0.74 4.46
C LEU A 30 0.64 -1.41 3.25
N TYR A 31 1.56 -0.73 2.58
CA TYR A 31 2.30 -1.32 1.46
C TYR A 31 3.11 -2.53 1.91
N THR A 32 3.79 -2.41 3.04
CA THR A 32 4.61 -3.50 3.57
C THR A 32 3.75 -4.72 3.87
N VAL A 33 2.63 -4.54 4.58
CA VAL A 33 1.73 -5.63 4.91
C VAL A 33 1.15 -6.28 3.65
N THR A 34 0.73 -5.46 2.69
CA THR A 34 0.18 -5.96 1.43
C THR A 34 1.22 -6.77 0.64
N ALA A 35 2.46 -6.30 0.59
CA ALA A 35 3.53 -7.02 -0.07
C ALA A 35 3.81 -8.37 0.59
N MET A 36 3.77 -8.41 1.93
CA MET A 36 3.94 -9.65 2.67
C MET A 36 2.80 -10.63 2.39
N GLU A 37 1.57 -10.15 2.35
CA GLU A 37 0.41 -10.97 2.03
C GLU A 37 0.47 -11.54 0.62
N LEU A 38 0.89 -10.72 -0.34
CA LEU A 38 1.07 -11.18 -1.73
C LEU A 38 2.14 -12.27 -1.81
N GLU A 39 3.24 -12.10 -1.10
CA GLU A 39 4.31 -13.10 -1.08
C GLU A 39 3.82 -14.40 -0.45
N GLN A 40 3.04 -14.33 0.63
CA GLN A 40 2.46 -15.49 1.25
C GLN A 40 1.52 -16.23 0.31
N MET A 41 0.64 -15.50 -0.38
CA MET A 41 -0.26 -16.08 -1.37
C MET A 41 0.51 -16.77 -2.49
N LYS A 42 1.56 -16.13 -2.96
CA LYS A 42 2.42 -16.67 -4.01
C LYS A 42 3.06 -17.98 -3.55
N GLN A 43 3.59 -18.01 -2.33
CA GLN A 43 4.20 -19.23 -1.79
C GLN A 43 3.18 -20.34 -1.63
N ILE A 44 1.97 -20.05 -1.19
CA ILE A 44 0.90 -21.03 -1.05
C ILE A 44 0.56 -21.62 -2.42
N ILE A 45 0.38 -20.77 -3.42
CA ILE A 45 0.05 -21.20 -4.79
C ILE A 45 1.17 -22.07 -5.35
N GLU A 46 2.42 -21.67 -5.17
CA GLU A 46 3.57 -22.39 -5.71
C GLU A 46 3.87 -23.69 -4.98
N SER A 47 3.36 -23.83 -3.74
CA SER A 47 3.59 -25.05 -2.94
C SER A 47 2.73 -26.24 -3.38
N ASP A 48 1.70 -26.02 -4.19
CA ASP A 48 0.77 -27.04 -4.65
C ASP A 48 0.68 -26.98 -6.16
N GLU A 49 1.08 -28.05 -6.84
CA GLU A 49 1.13 -28.06 -8.30
C GLU A 49 -0.25 -27.95 -8.96
N GLU A 50 -1.27 -28.55 -8.34
CA GLU A 50 -2.64 -28.45 -8.85
C GLU A 50 -3.14 -27.00 -8.74
N LEU A 51 -2.87 -26.37 -7.61
CA LEU A 51 -3.28 -24.99 -7.36
C LEU A 51 -2.55 -24.05 -8.31
N LYS A 52 -1.27 -24.27 -8.51
CA LYS A 52 -0.46 -23.47 -9.44
C LYS A 52 -0.99 -23.58 -10.87
N ALA A 53 -1.28 -24.80 -11.32
CA ALA A 53 -1.81 -25.05 -12.65
C ALA A 53 -3.16 -24.36 -12.83
N LYS A 54 -4.03 -24.45 -11.82
CA LYS A 54 -5.35 -23.82 -11.86
C LYS A 54 -5.22 -22.29 -11.88
N PHE A 55 -4.31 -21.75 -11.10
CA PHE A 55 -4.04 -20.32 -11.07
C PHE A 55 -3.59 -19.80 -12.45
N GLU A 56 -2.66 -20.51 -13.09
CA GLU A 56 -2.16 -20.12 -14.41
C GLU A 56 -3.25 -20.25 -15.48
N GLU A 57 -4.09 -21.26 -15.38
CA GLU A 57 -5.23 -21.43 -16.29
C GLU A 57 -6.20 -20.24 -16.19
N VAL A 58 -6.61 -19.91 -14.98
CA VAL A 58 -7.54 -18.80 -14.74
C VAL A 58 -6.91 -17.47 -15.15
N LYS A 59 -5.65 -17.26 -14.82
CA LYS A 59 -4.92 -16.06 -15.19
C LYS A 59 -4.87 -15.89 -16.71
N GLY A 60 -4.61 -16.97 -17.44
CA GLY A 60 -4.60 -16.95 -18.89
C GLY A 60 -5.96 -16.59 -19.46
N GLN A 61 -7.04 -17.14 -18.92
CA GLN A 61 -8.40 -16.84 -19.32
C GLN A 61 -8.75 -15.37 -19.07
N MET A 62 -8.37 -14.83 -17.92
CA MET A 62 -8.63 -13.45 -17.59
C MET A 62 -7.88 -12.49 -18.52
N THR A 63 -6.63 -12.81 -18.82
CA THR A 63 -5.80 -11.99 -19.72
C THR A 63 -6.39 -11.99 -21.14
N ASN A 64 -6.81 -13.15 -21.62
CA ASN A 64 -7.41 -13.28 -22.96
C ASN A 64 -8.78 -12.62 -23.03
N GLY A 65 -9.54 -12.68 -21.94
CA GLY A 65 -10.88 -12.11 -21.87
C GLY A 65 -10.90 -10.58 -21.86
N ASN A 66 -9.77 -9.95 -21.58
CA ASN A 66 -9.66 -8.50 -21.49
C ASN A 66 -9.17 -7.82 -22.76
N GLN A 67 -9.08 -8.54 -23.82
CA GLN A 67 -8.65 -7.97 -25.11
C GLN A 67 -9.75 -7.20 -25.82
#